data_8984b9ac002cb0c747c7cb8ab75db225
#
_entry.id   8984b9ac002cb0c747c7cb8ab75db225
#
_cell.length_a   1.000
_cell.length_b   1.000
_cell.length_c   1.000
_cell.angle_alpha   90.00
_cell.angle_beta   90.00
_cell.angle_gamma   90.00
#
_symmetry.space_group_name_H-M   'P 1'
#
loop_
_entity.id
_entity.type
_entity.pdbx_description
1 polymer ?
#
loop_
_entity_poly.entity_id
_entity_poly.type
_entity_poly.pdbx_seq_one_letter_code
_entity_poly.pdbx_strand_id
1 'polypeptide(L)'
;MLDQITPLILTWNEEANIARTLEKLRWAREIVVVDSGSTDGTRAMCEAFPNVRIVVRPFDNHAAQWNYGLRETDIVCEWVLALDADYVLTDAFVDELRMLAPAPATAGYRMRFRYCVFGRPLSGTLYPPLIGLYRRHAAHYVQDGHTQRAVVEGAVGELRAFVLHDDRKPLGRWLCAQDRYAQLECDWLAGRRWGALRWQDRLRKLLFITPWLVPLYCLTM
;
A
#
# COMPACT_ATOMS: atom_id res chain seq x y z
N MET A 1 -0.68 -14.01 -16.98
CA MET A 1 0.08 -12.79 -16.62
C MET A 1 0.91 -12.94 -15.35
N LEU A 2 0.58 -13.82 -14.41
CA LEU A 2 1.29 -13.94 -13.11
C LEU A 2 2.82 -14.04 -13.23
N ASP A 3 3.34 -14.78 -14.20
CA ASP A 3 4.80 -14.94 -14.43
C ASP A 3 5.54 -13.64 -14.79
N GLN A 4 4.82 -12.58 -15.11
CA GLN A 4 5.38 -11.27 -15.46
C GLN A 4 5.30 -10.26 -14.32
N ILE A 5 4.81 -10.69 -13.14
CA ILE A 5 4.61 -9.83 -11.99
C ILE A 5 5.60 -10.20 -10.89
N THR A 6 6.34 -9.21 -10.39
CA THR A 6 7.08 -9.32 -9.14
C THR A 6 6.34 -8.53 -8.06
N PRO A 7 5.85 -9.16 -6.99
CA PRO A 7 5.43 -8.46 -5.79
C PRO A 7 6.59 -7.74 -5.14
N LEU A 8 6.39 -6.46 -4.81
CA LEU A 8 7.33 -5.62 -4.07
C LEU A 8 6.66 -5.19 -2.77
N ILE A 9 7.28 -5.50 -1.64
CA ILE A 9 6.72 -5.27 -0.31
C ILE A 9 7.68 -4.42 0.51
N LEU A 10 7.16 -3.36 1.15
CA LEU A 10 7.90 -2.64 2.18
C LEU A 10 7.55 -3.19 3.56
N THR A 11 8.57 -3.34 4.43
CA THR A 11 8.38 -3.86 5.79
C THR A 11 9.15 -3.06 6.83
N TRP A 12 8.56 -2.98 8.03
CA TRP A 12 9.21 -2.57 9.25
C TRP A 12 8.43 -3.08 10.47
N ASN A 13 8.98 -4.11 11.13
CA ASN A 13 8.34 -4.75 12.30
C ASN A 13 6.91 -5.24 12.00
N GLU A 14 6.82 -6.15 11.04
CA GLU A 14 5.59 -6.71 10.48
C GLU A 14 5.43 -8.22 10.78
N GLU A 15 6.05 -8.74 11.85
CA GLU A 15 5.94 -10.15 12.22
C GLU A 15 4.50 -10.64 12.39
N ALA A 16 3.58 -9.76 12.82
CA ALA A 16 2.16 -10.07 12.95
C ALA A 16 1.44 -10.27 11.61
N ASN A 17 2.01 -9.79 10.50
CA ASN A 17 1.31 -9.65 9.23
C ASN A 17 1.98 -10.39 8.08
N ILE A 18 3.29 -10.25 7.92
CA ILE A 18 4.02 -10.57 6.68
C ILE A 18 3.81 -11.99 6.18
N ALA A 19 3.75 -12.98 7.07
CA ALA A 19 3.60 -14.38 6.68
C ALA A 19 2.28 -14.63 5.93
N ARG A 20 1.17 -13.98 6.34
CA ARG A 20 -0.15 -14.12 5.69
C ARG A 20 -0.16 -13.49 4.29
N THR A 21 0.54 -12.38 4.12
CA THR A 21 0.71 -11.71 2.83
C THR A 21 1.55 -12.59 1.90
N LEU A 22 2.68 -13.10 2.36
CA LEU A 22 3.56 -13.97 1.58
C LEU A 22 2.89 -15.29 1.18
N GLU A 23 2.06 -15.86 2.05
CA GLU A 23 1.32 -17.09 1.75
C GLU A 23 0.43 -16.94 0.51
N LYS A 24 -0.19 -15.77 0.31
CA LYS A 24 -1.02 -15.46 -0.85
C LYS A 24 -0.21 -15.10 -2.11
N LEU A 25 1.11 -15.03 -1.98
CA LEU A 25 2.04 -14.70 -3.08
C LEU A 25 2.91 -15.89 -3.52
N ARG A 26 2.64 -17.12 -3.06
CA ARG A 26 3.39 -18.34 -3.43
C ARG A 26 3.42 -18.61 -4.95
N TRP A 27 2.50 -18.04 -5.70
CA TRP A 27 2.45 -18.11 -7.16
C TRP A 27 3.57 -17.31 -7.85
N ALA A 28 4.16 -16.31 -7.17
CA ALA A 28 5.20 -15.46 -7.73
C ALA A 28 6.55 -16.21 -7.83
N ARG A 29 7.27 -16.00 -8.92
CA ARG A 29 8.63 -16.56 -9.09
C ARG A 29 9.61 -15.94 -8.11
N GLU A 30 9.45 -14.64 -7.86
CA GLU A 30 10.24 -13.86 -6.91
C GLU A 30 9.33 -12.84 -6.23
N ILE A 31 9.55 -12.65 -4.94
CA ILE A 31 8.96 -11.57 -4.13
C ILE A 31 10.13 -10.75 -3.60
N VAL A 32 10.12 -9.45 -3.83
CA VAL A 32 11.13 -8.54 -3.28
C VAL A 32 10.56 -7.88 -2.04
N VAL A 33 11.27 -8.03 -0.92
CA VAL A 33 10.92 -7.38 0.35
C VAL A 33 12.03 -6.36 0.68
N VAL A 34 11.65 -5.09 0.78
CA VAL A 34 12.56 -4.03 1.24
C VAL A 34 12.27 -3.79 2.72
N ASP A 35 13.19 -4.25 3.55
CA ASP A 35 13.10 -4.16 5.01
C ASP A 35 13.80 -2.91 5.53
N SER A 36 13.09 -2.12 6.34
CA SER A 36 13.58 -0.86 6.91
C SER A 36 14.36 -1.05 8.22
N GLY A 37 14.96 -2.23 8.42
CA GLY A 37 15.71 -2.56 9.63
C GLY A 37 14.81 -3.10 10.74
N SER A 38 13.96 -4.07 10.44
CA SER A 38 13.10 -4.74 11.43
C SER A 38 13.93 -5.40 12.55
N THR A 39 13.43 -5.28 13.77
CA THR A 39 14.04 -5.80 14.99
C THR A 39 13.24 -6.93 15.63
N ASP A 40 12.07 -7.26 15.05
CA ASP A 40 11.19 -8.37 15.43
C ASP A 40 11.40 -9.61 14.52
N GLY A 41 10.50 -10.57 14.55
CA GLY A 41 10.54 -11.78 13.72
C GLY A 41 10.32 -11.62 12.23
N THR A 42 10.10 -10.40 11.72
CA THR A 42 9.75 -10.13 10.30
C THR A 42 10.70 -10.78 9.31
N ARG A 43 12.01 -10.61 9.51
CA ARG A 43 13.03 -11.13 8.57
C ARG A 43 13.08 -12.64 8.58
N ALA A 44 13.05 -13.26 9.75
CA ALA A 44 13.03 -14.72 9.88
C ALA A 44 11.80 -15.34 9.22
N MET A 45 10.64 -14.67 9.32
CA MET A 45 9.42 -15.09 8.61
C MET A 45 9.56 -14.99 7.10
N CYS A 46 10.18 -13.94 6.58
CA CYS A 46 10.44 -13.78 5.15
C CYS A 46 11.39 -14.87 4.62
N GLU A 47 12.45 -15.18 5.36
CA GLU A 47 13.46 -16.21 5.01
C GLU A 47 12.86 -17.63 4.94
N ALA A 48 11.71 -17.87 5.57
CA ALA A 48 10.99 -19.14 5.47
C ALA A 48 10.33 -19.38 4.10
N PHE A 49 10.25 -18.36 3.25
CA PHE A 49 9.66 -18.46 1.90
C PHE A 49 10.78 -18.50 0.84
N PRO A 50 10.92 -19.59 0.08
CA PRO A 50 12.06 -19.78 -0.83
C PRO A 50 12.06 -18.82 -2.03
N ASN A 51 10.93 -18.20 -2.35
CA ASN A 51 10.78 -17.23 -3.41
C ASN A 51 10.88 -15.77 -2.93
N VAL A 52 11.24 -15.54 -1.66
CA VAL A 52 11.43 -14.19 -1.10
C VAL A 52 12.89 -13.81 -1.12
N ARG A 53 13.16 -12.63 -1.67
CA ARG A 53 14.45 -11.96 -1.57
C ARG A 53 14.31 -10.70 -0.72
N ILE A 54 15.07 -10.65 0.37
CA ILE A 54 15.07 -9.53 1.31
C ILE A 54 16.23 -8.60 0.98
N VAL A 55 15.94 -7.30 0.93
CA VAL A 55 16.93 -6.23 0.84
C VAL A 55 16.74 -5.28 2.03
N VAL A 56 17.79 -5.12 2.82
CA VAL A 56 17.74 -4.20 3.98
C VAL A 56 18.19 -2.81 3.55
N ARG A 57 17.35 -1.82 3.80
CA ARG A 57 17.65 -0.41 3.52
C ARG A 57 17.12 0.48 4.66
N PRO A 58 17.97 1.33 5.28
CA PRO A 58 17.49 2.31 6.25
C PRO A 58 16.35 3.17 5.69
N PHE A 59 15.37 3.47 6.53
CA PHE A 59 14.20 4.24 6.12
C PHE A 59 14.49 5.74 6.11
N ASP A 60 14.29 6.41 4.99
CA ASP A 60 14.32 7.87 4.87
C ASP A 60 12.88 8.42 4.85
N ASN A 61 12.15 8.03 3.81
CA ASN A 61 10.74 8.30 3.62
C ASN A 61 10.12 7.24 2.72
N HIS A 62 8.81 7.18 2.68
CA HIS A 62 8.08 6.14 1.93
C HIS A 62 8.38 6.20 0.42
N ALA A 63 8.38 7.40 -0.19
CA ALA A 63 8.63 7.52 -1.62
C ALA A 63 10.06 7.06 -2.01
N ALA A 64 11.06 7.38 -1.19
CA ALA A 64 12.45 6.94 -1.40
C ALA A 64 12.55 5.41 -1.28
N GLN A 65 11.84 4.81 -0.30
CA GLN A 65 11.86 3.36 -0.08
C GLN A 65 11.22 2.60 -1.26
N TRP A 66 10.07 3.06 -1.76
CA TRP A 66 9.42 2.48 -2.94
C TRP A 66 10.28 2.63 -4.20
N ASN A 67 10.84 3.82 -4.45
CA ASN A 67 11.68 4.07 -5.62
C ASN A 67 12.96 3.22 -5.59
N TYR A 68 13.55 3.02 -4.41
CA TYR A 68 14.66 2.09 -4.23
C TYR A 68 14.24 0.67 -4.60
N GLY A 69 13.12 0.18 -4.07
CA GLY A 69 12.60 -1.14 -4.41
C GLY A 69 12.38 -1.33 -5.91
N LEU A 70 11.91 -0.31 -6.62
CA LEU A 70 11.67 -0.37 -8.07
C LEU A 70 12.95 -0.36 -8.91
N ARG A 71 14.02 0.30 -8.48
CA ARG A 71 15.17 0.63 -9.32
C ARG A 71 16.46 -0.08 -8.94
N GLU A 72 16.65 -0.34 -7.64
CA GLU A 72 17.93 -0.78 -7.08
C GLU A 72 17.88 -2.24 -6.59
N THR A 73 16.78 -2.95 -6.83
CA THR A 73 16.63 -4.33 -6.37
C THR A 73 16.58 -5.37 -7.49
N ASP A 74 17.05 -5.02 -8.67
CA ASP A 74 17.20 -5.92 -9.82
C ASP A 74 15.92 -6.71 -10.19
N ILE A 75 14.73 -6.10 -10.01
CA ILE A 75 13.47 -6.69 -10.46
C ILE A 75 13.52 -6.86 -11.98
N VAL A 76 13.36 -8.10 -12.46
CA VAL A 76 13.43 -8.45 -13.88
C VAL A 76 12.06 -8.34 -14.55
N CYS A 77 10.98 -8.64 -13.83
CA CYS A 77 9.63 -8.63 -14.39
C CYS A 77 9.20 -7.23 -14.84
N GLU A 78 8.40 -7.21 -15.90
CA GLU A 78 7.86 -5.98 -16.46
C GLU A 78 6.88 -5.29 -15.50
N TRP A 79 6.11 -6.08 -14.78
CA TRP A 79 5.07 -5.61 -13.87
C TRP A 79 5.49 -5.75 -12.41
N VAL A 80 5.15 -4.74 -11.62
CA VAL A 80 5.32 -4.76 -10.16
C VAL A 80 3.96 -4.66 -9.50
N LEU A 81 3.72 -5.55 -8.53
CA LEU A 81 2.59 -5.48 -7.62
C LEU A 81 3.08 -4.93 -6.28
N ALA A 82 2.80 -3.66 -6.02
CA ALA A 82 3.20 -2.95 -4.80
C ALA A 82 2.23 -3.25 -3.66
N LEU A 83 2.73 -3.78 -2.56
CA LEU A 83 1.94 -4.18 -1.41
C LEU A 83 2.58 -3.71 -0.11
N ASP A 84 1.75 -3.32 0.85
CA ASP A 84 2.18 -3.24 2.24
C ASP A 84 2.16 -4.65 2.87
N ALA A 85 2.90 -4.84 3.94
CA ALA A 85 3.10 -6.15 4.57
C ALA A 85 1.83 -6.77 5.18
N ASP A 86 0.77 -5.97 5.33
CA ASP A 86 -0.55 -6.35 5.84
C ASP A 86 -1.64 -6.43 4.75
N TYR A 87 -1.23 -6.38 3.47
CA TYR A 87 -2.13 -6.54 2.31
C TYR A 87 -2.23 -8.01 1.92
N VAL A 88 -3.36 -8.61 2.21
CA VAL A 88 -3.63 -10.02 1.93
C VAL A 88 -4.49 -10.14 0.67
N LEU A 89 -3.95 -10.76 -0.39
CA LEU A 89 -4.69 -10.95 -1.62
C LEU A 89 -5.83 -11.97 -1.42
N THR A 90 -7.01 -11.66 -1.98
CA THR A 90 -8.09 -12.65 -2.09
C THR A 90 -7.82 -13.61 -3.26
N ASP A 91 -8.38 -14.80 -3.22
CA ASP A 91 -8.25 -15.75 -4.33
C ASP A 91 -8.85 -15.17 -5.62
N ALA A 92 -9.97 -14.44 -5.51
CA ALA A 92 -10.59 -13.72 -6.63
C ALA A 92 -9.65 -12.67 -7.23
N PHE A 93 -8.82 -11.98 -6.41
CA PHE A 93 -7.84 -11.02 -6.90
C PHE A 93 -6.71 -11.72 -7.67
N VAL A 94 -6.21 -12.85 -7.16
CA VAL A 94 -5.19 -13.66 -7.85
C VAL A 94 -5.73 -14.21 -9.16
N ASP A 95 -6.98 -14.66 -9.20
CA ASP A 95 -7.63 -15.14 -10.41
C ASP A 95 -7.82 -14.02 -11.44
N GLU A 96 -8.21 -12.83 -11.00
CA GLU A 96 -8.28 -11.66 -11.88
C GLU A 96 -6.90 -11.33 -12.47
N LEU A 97 -5.82 -11.32 -11.66
CA LEU A 97 -4.46 -11.13 -12.16
C LEU A 97 -4.05 -12.20 -13.17
N ARG A 98 -4.44 -13.45 -12.96
CA ARG A 98 -4.14 -14.56 -13.87
C ARG A 98 -4.76 -14.36 -15.25
N MET A 99 -6.00 -13.88 -15.27
CA MET A 99 -6.77 -13.65 -16.49
C MET A 99 -6.50 -12.29 -17.14
N LEU A 100 -5.77 -11.41 -16.47
CA LEU A 100 -5.51 -10.07 -16.95
C LEU A 100 -4.67 -10.09 -18.24
N ALA A 101 -5.15 -9.35 -19.25
CA ALA A 101 -4.50 -9.15 -20.53
C ALA A 101 -4.36 -7.64 -20.80
N PRO A 102 -3.29 -7.00 -20.30
CA PRO A 102 -3.11 -5.56 -20.44
C PRO A 102 -2.98 -5.14 -21.90
N ALA A 103 -3.73 -4.12 -22.31
CA ALA A 103 -3.47 -3.49 -23.62
C ALA A 103 -2.06 -2.85 -23.63
N PRO A 104 -1.41 -2.71 -24.79
CA PRO A 104 -0.07 -2.13 -24.87
C PRO A 104 0.06 -0.74 -24.24
N ALA A 105 -0.98 0.10 -24.34
CA ALA A 105 -1.00 1.43 -23.75
C ALA A 105 -1.27 1.44 -22.23
N THR A 106 -1.66 0.31 -21.63
CA THR A 106 -1.94 0.23 -20.19
C THR A 106 -0.65 0.15 -19.42
N ALA A 107 -0.42 1.13 -18.56
CA ALA A 107 0.77 1.24 -17.73
C ALA A 107 0.54 0.87 -16.26
N GLY A 108 -0.72 0.81 -15.81
CA GLY A 108 -1.04 0.43 -14.45
C GLY A 108 -2.51 0.11 -14.20
N TYR A 109 -2.80 -0.34 -12.99
CA TYR A 109 -4.14 -0.66 -12.53
C TYR A 109 -4.34 -0.18 -11.10
N ARG A 110 -5.54 0.36 -10.83
CA ARG A 110 -6.01 0.67 -9.48
C ARG A 110 -6.53 -0.60 -8.82
N MET A 111 -6.13 -0.80 -7.58
CA MET A 111 -6.60 -1.88 -6.71
C MET A 111 -7.60 -1.32 -5.71
N ARG A 112 -8.58 -2.12 -5.36
CA ARG A 112 -9.60 -1.80 -4.35
C ARG A 112 -9.29 -2.55 -3.06
N PHE A 113 -9.56 -1.89 -1.93
CA PHE A 113 -9.22 -2.43 -0.62
C PHE A 113 -10.46 -2.61 0.24
N ARG A 114 -10.41 -3.59 1.14
CA ARG A 114 -11.32 -3.73 2.28
C ARG A 114 -10.51 -3.83 3.55
N TYR A 115 -10.80 -2.95 4.50
CA TYR A 115 -10.25 -3.07 5.84
C TYR A 115 -10.82 -4.28 6.54
N CYS A 116 -9.97 -4.95 7.31
CA CYS A 116 -10.37 -6.01 8.23
C CYS A 116 -10.19 -5.55 9.66
N VAL A 117 -11.11 -5.99 10.51
CA VAL A 117 -10.99 -5.87 11.97
C VAL A 117 -10.98 -7.27 12.53
N PHE A 118 -9.89 -7.65 13.21
CA PHE A 118 -9.66 -9.02 13.68
C PHE A 118 -9.86 -10.09 12.59
N GLY A 119 -9.43 -9.80 11.35
CA GLY A 119 -9.55 -10.69 10.21
C GLY A 119 -10.91 -10.76 9.55
N ARG A 120 -11.86 -9.96 9.97
CA ARG A 120 -13.18 -9.88 9.35
C ARG A 120 -13.25 -8.64 8.47
N PRO A 121 -13.47 -8.80 7.16
CA PRO A 121 -13.59 -7.66 6.27
C PRO A 121 -14.84 -6.84 6.61
N LEU A 122 -14.69 -5.53 6.61
CA LEU A 122 -15.79 -4.58 6.77
C LEU A 122 -16.66 -4.53 5.51
N SER A 123 -17.92 -4.17 5.66
CA SER A 123 -18.87 -4.03 4.54
C SER A 123 -18.52 -2.87 3.61
N GLY A 124 -18.01 -1.76 4.18
CA GLY A 124 -17.59 -0.56 3.47
C GLY A 124 -16.14 -0.19 3.78
N THR A 125 -15.59 0.69 2.97
CA THR A 125 -14.24 1.25 3.19
C THR A 125 -14.20 2.70 2.75
N LEU A 126 -13.49 3.53 3.53
CA LEU A 126 -13.12 4.89 3.14
C LEU A 126 -11.78 4.94 2.40
N TYR A 127 -11.09 3.80 2.29
CA TYR A 127 -9.80 3.74 1.63
C TYR A 127 -9.96 3.85 0.12
N PRO A 128 -9.42 4.87 -0.51
CA PRO A 128 -9.59 5.06 -1.95
C PRO A 128 -8.83 3.97 -2.72
N PRO A 129 -9.28 3.62 -3.93
CA PRO A 129 -8.49 2.76 -4.82
C PRO A 129 -7.12 3.40 -5.11
N LEU A 130 -6.05 2.63 -4.93
CA LEU A 130 -4.67 3.06 -5.19
C LEU A 130 -4.10 2.32 -6.41
N ILE A 131 -3.22 3.00 -7.16
CA ILE A 131 -2.44 2.33 -8.20
C ILE A 131 -1.41 1.45 -7.50
N GLY A 132 -1.55 0.14 -7.63
CA GLY A 132 -0.67 -0.82 -6.97
C GLY A 132 -0.14 -1.92 -7.90
N LEU A 133 -0.68 -2.06 -9.11
CA LEU A 133 -0.10 -2.88 -10.18
C LEU A 133 0.31 -1.95 -11.33
N TYR A 134 1.57 -2.00 -11.77
CA TYR A 134 2.05 -1.10 -12.82
C TYR A 134 3.29 -1.65 -13.54
N ARG A 135 3.53 -1.16 -14.76
CA ARG A 135 4.79 -1.41 -15.46
C ARG A 135 5.93 -0.70 -14.72
N ARG A 136 6.97 -1.45 -14.39
CA ARG A 136 8.08 -0.97 -13.55
C ARG A 136 8.72 0.33 -14.06
N HIS A 137 8.94 0.44 -15.36
CA HIS A 137 9.59 1.64 -15.94
C HIS A 137 8.65 2.83 -16.14
N ALA A 138 7.35 2.61 -16.09
CA ALA A 138 6.36 3.68 -16.21
C ALA A 138 5.98 4.29 -14.87
N ALA A 139 6.52 3.78 -13.76
CA ALA A 139 6.11 4.18 -12.41
C ALA A 139 7.25 4.78 -11.60
N HIS A 140 6.90 5.76 -10.79
CA HIS A 140 7.73 6.29 -9.72
C HIS A 140 6.86 6.80 -8.57
N TYR A 141 7.47 6.96 -7.40
CA TYR A 141 6.78 7.47 -6.22
C TYR A 141 7.21 8.88 -5.90
N VAL A 142 6.24 9.70 -5.52
CA VAL A 142 6.45 11.05 -5.00
C VAL A 142 5.92 11.14 -3.57
N GLN A 143 6.62 11.90 -2.72
CA GLN A 143 6.16 12.18 -1.37
C GLN A 143 4.97 13.15 -1.43
N ASP A 144 3.87 12.82 -0.77
CA ASP A 144 2.63 13.62 -0.72
C ASP A 144 2.20 13.77 0.74
N GLY A 145 2.69 14.83 1.39
CA GLY A 145 2.51 15.03 2.83
C GLY A 145 3.24 13.94 3.65
N HIS A 146 2.51 13.29 4.54
CA HIS A 146 3.00 12.16 5.35
C HIS A 146 2.92 10.82 4.61
N THR A 147 2.32 10.79 3.41
CA THR A 147 2.15 9.58 2.59
C THR A 147 2.97 9.66 1.30
N GLN A 148 2.86 8.63 0.49
CA GLN A 148 3.45 8.55 -0.85
C GLN A 148 2.34 8.34 -1.89
N ARG A 149 2.62 8.72 -3.11
CA ARG A 149 1.73 8.50 -4.25
C ARG A 149 2.50 7.91 -5.41
N ALA A 150 2.00 6.79 -5.95
CA ALA A 150 2.49 6.27 -7.21
C ALA A 150 2.05 7.20 -8.36
N VAL A 151 2.99 7.59 -9.20
CA VAL A 151 2.77 8.29 -10.46
C VAL A 151 3.09 7.31 -11.57
N VAL A 152 2.15 7.11 -12.49
CA VAL A 152 2.28 6.17 -13.60
C VAL A 152 2.04 6.91 -14.91
N GLU A 153 3.00 6.80 -15.81
CA GLU A 153 2.95 7.42 -17.13
C GLU A 153 2.28 6.47 -18.13
N GLY A 154 1.04 6.76 -18.51
CA GLY A 154 0.24 5.96 -19.43
C GLY A 154 -1.19 5.69 -18.93
N ALA A 155 -1.91 4.85 -19.64
CA ALA A 155 -3.29 4.52 -19.29
C ALA A 155 -3.34 3.67 -18.02
N VAL A 156 -4.30 3.97 -17.13
CA VAL A 156 -4.52 3.25 -15.87
C VAL A 156 -5.91 2.61 -15.89
N GLY A 157 -5.94 1.28 -15.82
CA GLY A 157 -7.16 0.49 -15.66
C GLY A 157 -7.58 0.31 -14.21
N GLU A 158 -8.62 -0.50 -13.99
CA GLU A 158 -9.12 -0.82 -12.65
C GLU A 158 -9.27 -2.34 -12.49
N LEU A 159 -8.86 -2.84 -11.32
CA LEU A 159 -9.14 -4.20 -10.88
C LEU A 159 -10.44 -4.21 -10.04
N ARG A 160 -11.23 -5.26 -10.21
CA ARG A 160 -12.55 -5.37 -9.58
C ARG A 160 -12.51 -6.07 -8.23
N ALA A 161 -11.65 -7.08 -8.13
CA ALA A 161 -11.48 -7.82 -6.89
C ALA A 161 -10.80 -6.96 -5.81
N PHE A 162 -10.98 -7.36 -4.55
CA PHE A 162 -10.47 -6.63 -3.42
C PHE A 162 -9.18 -7.25 -2.88
N VAL A 163 -8.30 -6.38 -2.40
CA VAL A 163 -7.21 -6.73 -1.49
C VAL A 163 -7.69 -6.45 -0.06
N LEU A 164 -7.39 -7.34 0.86
CA LEU A 164 -7.71 -7.16 2.27
C LEU A 164 -6.58 -6.38 2.95
N HIS A 165 -6.90 -5.29 3.63
CA HIS A 165 -6.00 -4.58 4.51
C HIS A 165 -6.25 -5.08 5.94
N ASP A 166 -5.46 -6.05 6.37
CA ASP A 166 -5.69 -6.84 7.59
C ASP A 166 -4.52 -6.72 8.56
N ASP A 167 -4.35 -5.53 9.15
CA ASP A 167 -3.35 -5.30 10.18
C ASP A 167 -3.71 -6.03 11.49
N ARG A 168 -2.82 -6.92 11.94
CA ARG A 168 -2.97 -7.73 13.16
C ARG A 168 -2.11 -7.24 14.31
N LYS A 169 -1.48 -6.09 14.16
CA LYS A 169 -0.74 -5.48 15.27
C LYS A 169 -1.69 -5.10 16.41
N PRO A 170 -1.19 -5.07 17.64
CA PRO A 170 -2.00 -4.69 18.80
C PRO A 170 -2.64 -3.31 18.66
N LEU A 171 -3.89 -3.16 19.13
CA LEU A 171 -4.65 -1.91 19.07
C LEU A 171 -3.88 -0.71 19.63
N GLY A 172 -3.11 -0.89 20.71
CA GLY A 172 -2.28 0.16 21.27
C GLY A 172 -1.26 0.71 20.27
N ARG A 173 -0.66 -0.16 19.44
CA ARG A 173 0.28 0.25 18.39
C ARG A 173 -0.43 1.05 17.29
N TRP A 174 -1.63 0.62 16.91
CA TRP A 174 -2.47 1.35 15.95
C TRP A 174 -2.84 2.75 16.48
N LEU A 175 -3.25 2.86 17.76
CA LEU A 175 -3.57 4.16 18.37
C LEU A 175 -2.37 5.11 18.37
N CYS A 176 -1.17 4.62 18.75
CA CYS A 176 0.05 5.42 18.70
C CYS A 176 0.40 5.87 17.26
N ALA A 177 0.15 5.02 16.26
CA ALA A 177 0.34 5.40 14.86
C ALA A 177 -0.65 6.47 14.42
N GLN A 178 -1.93 6.37 14.81
CA GLN A 178 -2.95 7.39 14.52
C GLN A 178 -2.62 8.75 15.14
N ASP A 179 -2.16 8.77 16.40
CA ASP A 179 -1.72 10.00 17.05
C ASP A 179 -0.59 10.68 16.27
N ARG A 180 0.44 9.91 15.91
CA ARG A 180 1.55 10.43 15.08
C ARG A 180 1.09 10.95 13.71
N TYR A 181 0.18 10.24 13.03
CA TYR A 181 -0.35 10.69 11.74
C TYR A 181 -1.18 11.96 11.89
N ALA A 182 -1.97 12.07 12.95
CA ALA A 182 -2.73 13.28 13.25
C ALA A 182 -1.80 14.49 13.50
N GLN A 183 -0.71 14.31 14.24
CA GLN A 183 0.29 15.36 14.44
C GLN A 183 0.93 15.81 13.13
N LEU A 184 1.42 14.87 12.32
CA LEU A 184 2.01 15.17 11.01
C LEU A 184 1.04 15.91 10.07
N GLU A 185 -0.23 15.51 10.07
CA GLU A 185 -1.27 16.18 9.27
C GLU A 185 -1.57 17.58 9.79
N CYS A 186 -1.62 17.76 11.12
CA CYS A 186 -1.81 19.09 11.74
C CYS A 186 -0.65 20.03 11.37
N ASP A 187 0.58 19.58 11.48
CA ASP A 187 1.76 20.37 11.13
C ASP A 187 1.77 20.74 9.64
N TRP A 188 1.44 19.77 8.78
CA TRP A 188 1.35 20.00 7.35
C TRP A 188 0.26 21.02 6.98
N LEU A 189 -0.94 20.92 7.59
CA LEU A 189 -2.04 21.86 7.39
C LEU A 189 -1.71 23.25 7.95
N ALA A 190 -1.10 23.32 9.15
CA ALA A 190 -0.74 24.57 9.80
C ALA A 190 0.28 25.38 8.99
N GLY A 191 1.28 24.71 8.43
CA GLY A 191 2.33 25.34 7.62
C GLY A 191 1.86 25.88 6.24
N ARG A 192 0.62 25.61 5.81
CA ARG A 192 0.12 26.00 4.48
C ARG A 192 -0.88 27.14 4.52
N ARG A 193 -0.74 28.07 3.57
CA ARG A 193 -1.70 29.16 3.37
C ARG A 193 -3.02 28.60 2.86
N TRP A 194 -4.16 29.13 3.30
CA TRP A 194 -5.51 28.71 2.94
C TRP A 194 -5.73 28.59 1.40
N GLY A 195 -5.22 29.56 0.63
CA GLY A 195 -5.36 29.58 -0.82
C GLY A 195 -4.62 28.48 -1.57
N ALA A 196 -3.56 27.90 -0.95
CA ALA A 196 -2.77 26.82 -1.54
C ALA A 196 -3.33 25.41 -1.22
N LEU A 197 -4.36 25.34 -0.39
CA LEU A 197 -4.99 24.07 0.02
C LEU A 197 -6.09 23.67 -0.98
N ARG A 198 -6.18 22.37 -1.26
CA ARG A 198 -7.33 21.77 -1.96
C ARG A 198 -8.59 21.94 -1.09
N TRP A 199 -9.77 21.84 -1.70
CA TRP A 199 -11.03 22.04 -0.96
C TRP A 199 -11.21 21.04 0.19
N GLN A 200 -10.78 19.77 0.01
CA GLN A 200 -10.80 18.75 1.06
C GLN A 200 -9.94 19.16 2.27
N ASP A 201 -8.74 19.70 2.02
CA ASP A 201 -7.80 20.09 3.05
C ASP A 201 -8.29 21.37 3.79
N ARG A 202 -9.01 22.24 3.07
CA ARG A 202 -9.69 23.39 3.71
C ARG A 202 -10.77 22.92 4.66
N LEU A 203 -11.57 21.89 4.29
CA LEU A 203 -12.57 21.30 5.18
C LEU A 203 -11.90 20.68 6.42
N ARG A 204 -10.78 19.96 6.26
CA ARG A 204 -10.02 19.40 7.39
C ARG A 204 -9.51 20.49 8.34
N LYS A 205 -9.13 21.64 7.82
CA LYS A 205 -8.72 22.81 8.63
C LYS A 205 -9.88 23.43 9.43
N LEU A 206 -11.12 23.16 9.05
CA LEU A 206 -12.34 23.53 9.79
C LEU A 206 -12.67 22.42 10.82
N LEU A 207 -11.91 22.38 11.90
CA LEU A 207 -11.91 21.34 12.94
C LEU A 207 -13.30 21.00 13.52
N PHE A 208 -14.27 21.91 13.44
CA PHE A 208 -15.61 21.73 13.98
C PHE A 208 -16.58 21.01 13.03
N ILE A 209 -16.32 20.96 11.74
CA ILE A 209 -17.24 20.43 10.73
C ILE A 209 -16.93 18.97 10.42
N THR A 210 -15.65 18.64 10.26
CA THR A 210 -15.18 17.32 9.82
C THR A 210 -15.59 16.17 10.76
N PRO A 211 -15.53 16.31 12.10
CA PRO A 211 -15.94 15.26 13.03
C PRO A 211 -17.40 14.82 12.89
N TRP A 212 -18.27 15.70 12.39
CA TRP A 212 -19.68 15.39 12.15
C TRP A 212 -19.98 14.87 10.77
N LEU A 213 -19.26 15.35 9.75
CA LEU A 213 -19.46 14.94 8.35
C LEU A 213 -18.99 13.51 8.10
N VAL A 214 -17.86 13.08 8.71
CA VAL A 214 -17.30 11.74 8.45
C VAL A 214 -18.23 10.62 8.97
N PRO A 215 -18.73 10.64 10.21
CA PRO A 215 -19.70 9.65 10.67
C PRO A 215 -20.99 9.61 9.83
N LEU A 216 -21.52 10.78 9.44
CA LEU A 216 -22.72 10.86 8.58
C LEU A 216 -22.45 10.20 7.22
N TYR A 217 -21.32 10.48 6.60
CA TYR A 217 -20.92 9.84 5.35
C TYR A 217 -20.79 8.31 5.50
N CYS A 218 -20.16 7.84 6.59
CA CYS A 218 -20.01 6.39 6.85
C CYS A 218 -21.34 5.67 7.07
N LEU A 219 -22.37 6.38 7.57
CA LEU A 219 -23.72 5.82 7.78
C LEU A 219 -24.53 5.70 6.48
N THR A 220 -24.12 6.42 5.42
CA THR A 220 -24.83 6.45 4.13
C THR A 220 -24.22 5.53 3.07
N MET A 221 -23.05 4.94 3.37
CA MET A 221 -22.34 3.98 2.52
C MET A 221 -22.63 2.54 2.93
#